data_a8a6d27ddf7b5dd309577216fa72e44c
#
_entry.id   a8a6d27ddf7b5dd309577216fa72e44c
#
_cell.length_a   1.000
_cell.length_b   1.000
_cell.length_c   1.000
_cell.angle_alpha   90.00
_cell.angle_beta   90.00
_cell.angle_gamma   90.00
#
_symmetry.space_group_name_H-M   'P 1'
#
loop_
_entity.id
_entity.type
_entity.pdbx_description
1 polymer ?
#
loop_
_entity_poly.entity_id
_entity_poly.type
_entity_poly.pdbx_seq_one_letter_code
_entity_poly.pdbx_strand_id
1 'polypeptide(L)'
;LFLDYPIKIIYKKFAMHSEAELQEQLVLEHIKKLNEAEKNFIPFVRHVWPDFISGYHHRKIAEKFEAIKDKKIKRLIVNMPPRHTKSEFASFLFPSWLVGNNPQLKIIQTTHNTELAVRFGRKMKNLIDSPIYQQVFNEVAISADSKAAGRWETNKGGEYFAAGVGSSITGRGADLLIIDDPHSEQDALSETAFDNAYEWYTSGPRQR
;
A
#
# COMPACT_ATOMS: atom_id res chain seq x y z
N LEU A 1 -7.18 -60.98 4.31
CA LEU A 1 -8.45 -60.56 5.01
C LEU A 1 -8.19 -59.49 6.06
N PHE A 2 -7.39 -58.45 5.80
CA PHE A 2 -7.19 -57.33 6.77
C PHE A 2 -6.68 -56.05 6.13
N LEU A 3 -7.16 -55.68 4.92
CA LEU A 3 -6.70 -54.43 4.24
C LEU A 3 -7.84 -53.51 3.72
N ASP A 4 -9.10 -53.79 4.08
CA ASP A 4 -10.24 -53.04 3.52
C ASP A 4 -10.83 -51.94 4.43
N TYR A 5 -10.34 -51.78 5.67
CA TYR A 5 -11.00 -50.90 6.63
C TYR A 5 -10.55 -49.44 6.62
N PRO A 6 -9.26 -49.05 6.38
CA PRO A 6 -8.87 -47.66 6.40
C PRO A 6 -9.22 -46.90 5.11
N ILE A 7 -9.24 -47.60 3.94
CA ILE A 7 -9.51 -46.94 2.65
C ILE A 7 -10.97 -46.51 2.51
N LYS A 8 -11.92 -47.31 2.98
CA LYS A 8 -13.36 -46.91 2.98
C LYS A 8 -13.67 -45.75 3.87
N ILE A 9 -12.95 -45.54 4.97
CA ILE A 9 -13.14 -44.38 5.86
C ILE A 9 -12.59 -43.10 5.21
N ILE A 10 -11.47 -43.20 4.52
CA ILE A 10 -10.87 -42.06 3.78
C ILE A 10 -11.78 -41.68 2.60
N TYR A 11 -12.27 -42.62 1.81
CA TYR A 11 -13.22 -42.33 0.74
C TYR A 11 -14.56 -41.80 1.27
N LYS A 12 -15.06 -42.28 2.42
CA LYS A 12 -16.29 -41.77 3.03
C LYS A 12 -16.16 -40.34 3.58
N LYS A 13 -14.95 -39.94 3.97
CA LYS A 13 -14.65 -38.58 4.43
C LYS A 13 -14.47 -37.59 3.25
N PHE A 14 -14.04 -38.09 2.09
CA PHE A 14 -13.92 -37.28 0.86
C PHE A 14 -15.24 -37.23 0.05
N ALA A 15 -16.14 -38.17 0.21
CA ALA A 15 -17.41 -38.22 -0.51
C ALA A 15 -18.59 -37.57 0.23
N MET A 16 -18.34 -36.81 1.29
CA MET A 16 -19.40 -36.27 2.15
C MET A 16 -19.77 -34.80 1.92
N HIS A 17 -19.20 -34.13 0.90
CA HIS A 17 -19.65 -32.79 0.54
C HIS A 17 -20.25 -32.84 -0.84
N SER A 18 -21.47 -32.34 -0.97
CA SER A 18 -22.06 -32.09 -2.29
C SER A 18 -21.24 -31.03 -3.02
N GLU A 19 -21.27 -31.03 -4.34
CA GLU A 19 -20.57 -30.00 -5.16
C GLU A 19 -20.98 -28.59 -4.74
N ALA A 20 -22.22 -28.38 -4.34
CA ALA A 20 -22.75 -27.13 -3.80
C ALA A 20 -22.08 -26.73 -2.47
N GLU A 21 -21.90 -27.66 -1.54
CA GLU A 21 -21.22 -27.39 -0.25
C GLU A 21 -19.75 -27.04 -0.44
N LEU A 22 -19.08 -27.69 -1.41
CA LEU A 22 -17.68 -27.37 -1.74
C LEU A 22 -17.57 -25.96 -2.36
N GLN A 23 -18.49 -25.62 -3.26
CA GLN A 23 -18.54 -24.26 -3.83
C GLN A 23 -18.83 -23.20 -2.77
N GLU A 24 -19.75 -23.44 -1.86
CA GLU A 24 -20.05 -22.54 -0.73
C GLU A 24 -18.81 -22.32 0.15
N GLN A 25 -18.10 -23.39 0.49
CA GLN A 25 -16.85 -23.29 1.26
C GLN A 25 -15.78 -22.47 0.56
N LEU A 26 -15.60 -22.65 -0.77
CA LEU A 26 -14.64 -21.87 -1.56
C LEU A 26 -14.99 -20.37 -1.58
N VAL A 27 -16.28 -20.05 -1.72
CA VAL A 27 -16.76 -18.66 -1.67
C VAL A 27 -16.52 -18.06 -0.30
N LEU A 28 -16.84 -18.76 0.77
CA LEU A 28 -16.60 -18.29 2.15
C LEU A 28 -15.11 -18.08 2.44
N GLU A 29 -14.25 -18.99 1.99
CA GLU A 29 -12.80 -18.83 2.11
C GLU A 29 -12.28 -17.63 1.33
N HIS A 30 -12.80 -17.40 0.13
CA HIS A 30 -12.45 -16.23 -0.68
C HIS A 30 -12.86 -14.93 0.02
N ILE A 31 -14.10 -14.83 0.50
CA ILE A 31 -14.58 -13.66 1.26
C ILE A 31 -13.70 -13.42 2.51
N LYS A 32 -13.34 -14.47 3.22
CA LYS A 32 -12.44 -14.36 4.37
C LYS A 32 -11.08 -13.78 3.98
N LYS A 33 -10.48 -14.21 2.88
CA LYS A 33 -9.21 -13.68 2.37
C LYS A 33 -9.32 -12.20 1.99
N LEU A 34 -10.42 -11.77 1.37
CA LEU A 34 -10.65 -10.36 1.05
C LEU A 34 -10.79 -9.51 2.31
N ASN A 35 -11.56 -9.96 3.30
CA ASN A 35 -11.70 -9.28 4.58
C ASN A 35 -10.36 -9.18 5.36
N GLU A 36 -9.51 -10.19 5.25
CA GLU A 36 -8.16 -10.15 5.82
C GLU A 36 -7.26 -9.15 5.08
N ALA A 37 -7.37 -9.06 3.75
CA ALA A 37 -6.63 -8.09 2.92
C ALA A 37 -7.07 -6.64 3.20
N GLU A 38 -8.35 -6.40 3.42
CA GLU A 38 -8.85 -5.10 3.85
C GLU A 38 -8.24 -4.66 5.19
N LYS A 39 -8.22 -5.55 6.18
CA LYS A 39 -7.81 -5.24 7.56
C LYS A 39 -6.31 -5.21 7.78
N ASN A 40 -5.55 -6.06 7.11
CA ASN A 40 -4.15 -6.32 7.36
C ASN A 40 -3.29 -6.09 6.12
N PHE A 41 -2.14 -5.44 6.31
CA PHE A 41 -1.30 -5.00 5.19
C PHE A 41 -0.65 -6.15 4.41
N ILE A 42 -0.07 -7.17 5.07
CA ILE A 42 0.56 -8.31 4.35
C ILE A 42 -0.46 -9.13 3.55
N PRO A 43 -1.65 -9.47 4.06
CA PRO A 43 -2.71 -10.08 3.26
C PRO A 43 -3.09 -9.24 2.03
N PHE A 44 -3.21 -7.92 2.16
CA PHE A 44 -3.42 -7.02 1.02
C PHE A 44 -2.29 -7.12 -0.01
N VAL A 45 -1.03 -7.04 0.44
CA VAL A 45 0.12 -7.16 -0.46
C VAL A 45 0.10 -8.48 -1.23
N ARG A 46 -0.17 -9.60 -0.56
CA ARG A 46 -0.27 -10.92 -1.21
C ARG A 46 -1.43 -11.01 -2.19
N HIS A 47 -2.52 -10.30 -1.92
CA HIS A 47 -3.66 -10.28 -2.83
C HIS A 47 -3.34 -9.53 -4.12
N VAL A 48 -2.74 -8.33 -4.04
CA VAL A 48 -2.42 -7.52 -5.23
C VAL A 48 -1.10 -7.88 -5.90
N TRP A 49 -0.26 -8.65 -5.23
CA TRP A 49 1.03 -9.14 -5.72
C TRP A 49 1.22 -10.63 -5.36
N PRO A 50 0.63 -11.55 -6.16
CA PRO A 50 0.60 -12.98 -5.84
C PRO A 50 1.98 -13.62 -5.66
N ASP A 51 3.00 -13.19 -6.41
CA ASP A 51 4.37 -13.71 -6.34
C ASP A 51 5.18 -13.13 -5.17
N PHE A 52 4.57 -12.32 -4.31
CA PHE A 52 5.26 -11.71 -3.18
C PHE A 52 5.66 -12.73 -2.11
N ILE A 53 6.97 -12.80 -1.84
CA ILE A 53 7.54 -13.64 -0.79
C ILE A 53 7.82 -12.77 0.45
N SER A 54 7.06 -13.01 1.51
CA SER A 54 7.17 -12.25 2.76
C SER A 54 8.39 -12.69 3.59
N GLY A 55 9.37 -11.81 3.74
CA GLY A 55 10.48 -11.94 4.69
C GLY A 55 10.16 -11.36 6.09
N TYR A 56 11.09 -11.54 7.03
CA TYR A 56 10.96 -11.00 8.38
C TYR A 56 10.81 -9.47 8.40
N HIS A 57 11.64 -8.75 7.63
CA HIS A 57 11.61 -7.29 7.53
C HIS A 57 10.29 -6.77 6.99
N HIS A 58 9.67 -7.45 6.03
CA HIS A 58 8.35 -7.09 5.51
C HIS A 58 7.27 -7.12 6.60
N ARG A 59 7.26 -8.17 7.44
CA ARG A 59 6.32 -8.28 8.56
C ARG A 59 6.53 -7.19 9.60
N LYS A 60 7.80 -6.85 9.91
CA LYS A 60 8.12 -5.77 10.86
C LYS A 60 7.68 -4.40 10.36
N ILE A 61 7.83 -4.11 9.07
CA ILE A 61 7.33 -2.87 8.46
C ILE A 61 5.80 -2.86 8.47
N ALA A 62 5.17 -3.97 8.10
CA ALA A 62 3.71 -4.10 8.09
C ALA A 62 3.09 -3.80 9.47
N GLU A 63 3.65 -4.34 10.56
CA GLU A 63 3.23 -4.02 11.93
C GLU A 63 3.24 -2.50 12.20
N LYS A 64 4.23 -1.77 11.66
CA LYS A 64 4.33 -0.32 11.81
C LYS A 64 3.34 0.44 10.92
N PHE A 65 3.11 -0.03 9.70
CA PHE A 65 2.12 0.55 8.80
C PHE A 65 0.70 0.37 9.35
N GLU A 66 0.38 -0.78 9.91
CA GLU A 66 -0.88 -1.03 10.60
C GLU A 66 -1.03 -0.12 11.84
N ALA A 67 0.05 0.09 12.59
CA ALA A 67 0.04 1.03 13.72
C ALA A 67 -0.15 2.50 13.28
N ILE A 68 0.30 2.89 12.08
CA ILE A 68 -0.02 4.21 11.49
C ILE A 68 -1.50 4.27 11.11
N LYS A 69 -2.03 3.26 10.41
CA LYS A 69 -3.47 3.18 10.07
C LYS A 69 -4.34 3.33 11.33
N ASP A 70 -3.97 2.65 12.39
CA ASP A 70 -4.66 2.68 13.68
C ASP A 70 -4.39 3.96 14.50
N LYS A 71 -3.61 4.92 13.96
CA LYS A 71 -3.20 6.17 14.64
C LYS A 71 -2.42 5.97 15.94
N LYS A 72 -1.85 4.78 16.18
CA LYS A 72 -1.02 4.44 17.34
C LYS A 72 0.37 5.10 17.26
N ILE A 73 0.91 5.27 16.06
CA ILE A 73 2.13 6.02 15.79
C ILE A 73 1.87 7.07 14.71
N LYS A 74 2.54 8.22 14.83
CA LYS A 74 2.35 9.35 13.90
C LYS A 74 3.57 9.58 13.00
N ARG A 75 4.71 9.00 13.32
CA ARG A 75 5.96 9.18 12.58
C ARG A 75 6.70 7.86 12.52
N LEU A 76 7.23 7.54 11.35
CA LEU A 76 7.99 6.33 11.12
C LEU A 76 9.17 6.65 10.20
N ILE A 77 10.35 6.22 10.57
CA ILE A 77 11.54 6.21 9.72
C ILE A 77 11.85 4.76 9.38
N VAL A 78 12.02 4.47 8.09
CA VAL A 78 12.33 3.12 7.58
C VAL A 78 13.67 3.18 6.86
N ASN A 79 14.69 2.60 7.46
CA ASN A 79 16.01 2.42 6.85
C ASN A 79 16.16 0.97 6.40
N MET A 80 16.39 0.77 5.11
CA MET A 80 16.59 -0.56 4.52
C MET A 80 17.64 -0.50 3.41
N PRO A 81 18.39 -1.58 3.21
CA PRO A 81 19.27 -1.69 2.05
C PRO A 81 18.51 -1.56 0.73
N PRO A 82 19.18 -1.15 -0.36
CA PRO A 82 18.59 -1.15 -1.70
C PRO A 82 18.02 -2.52 -2.07
N ARG A 83 17.01 -2.55 -2.94
CA ARG A 83 16.38 -3.79 -3.47
C ARG A 83 15.67 -4.66 -2.43
N HIS A 84 15.36 -4.12 -1.24
CA HIS A 84 14.56 -4.80 -0.20
C HIS A 84 13.12 -4.32 -0.15
N THR A 85 12.57 -3.88 -1.29
CA THR A 85 11.17 -3.46 -1.48
C THR A 85 10.71 -2.23 -0.65
N LYS A 86 11.64 -1.45 -0.05
CA LYS A 86 11.29 -0.28 0.77
C LYS A 86 10.27 0.64 0.08
N SER A 87 10.60 1.15 -1.09
CA SER A 87 9.77 2.10 -1.84
C SER A 87 8.49 1.46 -2.38
N GLU A 88 8.53 0.18 -2.81
CA GLU A 88 7.30 -0.53 -3.21
C GLU A 88 6.31 -0.64 -2.04
N PHE A 89 6.81 -0.87 -0.83
CA PHE A 89 6.00 -0.94 0.37
C PHE A 89 5.54 0.44 0.85
N ALA A 90 6.48 1.36 1.06
CA ALA A 90 6.19 2.64 1.71
C ALA A 90 5.56 3.67 0.76
N SER A 91 5.94 3.66 -0.54
CA SER A 91 5.56 4.70 -1.49
C SER A 91 4.50 4.26 -2.50
N PHE A 92 4.13 2.98 -2.52
CA PHE A 92 3.13 2.45 -3.44
C PHE A 92 2.05 1.63 -2.73
N LEU A 93 2.41 0.47 -2.13
CA LEU A 93 1.40 -0.46 -1.60
C LEU A 93 0.73 0.06 -0.33
N PHE A 94 1.50 0.63 0.60
CA PHE A 94 0.97 1.16 1.85
C PHE A 94 -0.01 2.32 1.64
N PRO A 95 0.32 3.39 0.89
CA PRO A 95 -0.64 4.45 0.64
C PRO A 95 -1.84 3.96 -0.18
N SER A 96 -1.68 3.01 -1.11
CA SER A 96 -2.82 2.40 -1.82
C SER A 96 -3.78 1.68 -0.87
N TRP A 97 -3.25 0.90 0.07
CA TRP A 97 -4.04 0.23 1.10
C TRP A 97 -4.74 1.20 2.05
N LEU A 98 -4.06 2.29 2.43
CA LEU A 98 -4.66 3.33 3.25
C LEU A 98 -5.81 4.05 2.55
N VAL A 99 -5.67 4.35 1.25
CA VAL A 99 -6.75 4.94 0.45
C VAL A 99 -7.97 4.01 0.40
N GLY A 100 -7.76 2.70 0.31
CA GLY A 100 -8.84 1.73 0.37
C GLY A 100 -9.59 1.77 1.71
N ASN A 101 -8.86 1.85 2.81
CA ASN A 101 -9.43 1.92 4.16
C ASN A 101 -10.00 3.30 4.51
N ASN A 102 -9.45 4.38 3.94
CA ASN A 102 -9.91 5.76 4.11
C ASN A 102 -9.83 6.52 2.78
N PRO A 103 -10.86 6.45 1.96
CA PRO A 103 -10.85 7.06 0.63
C PRO A 103 -10.89 8.59 0.63
N GLN A 104 -11.03 9.25 1.78
CA GLN A 104 -10.92 10.70 1.93
C GLN A 104 -9.51 11.17 2.28
N LEU A 105 -8.55 10.24 2.41
CA LEU A 105 -7.19 10.52 2.82
C LEU A 105 -6.48 11.45 1.84
N LYS A 106 -5.80 12.48 2.38
CA LYS A 106 -4.96 13.40 1.61
C LYS A 106 -3.50 13.01 1.77
N ILE A 107 -2.86 12.68 0.65
CA ILE A 107 -1.49 12.19 0.60
C ILE A 107 -0.62 13.20 -0.14
N ILE A 108 0.48 13.62 0.49
CA ILE A 108 1.60 14.25 -0.20
C ILE A 108 2.74 13.26 -0.22
N GLN A 109 3.23 12.95 -1.42
CA GLN A 109 4.40 12.10 -1.61
C GLN A 109 5.54 12.86 -2.25
N THR A 110 6.72 12.78 -1.63
CA THR A 110 7.91 13.48 -2.08
C THR A 110 9.08 12.51 -2.23
N THR A 111 9.90 12.80 -3.22
CA THR A 111 11.21 12.16 -3.47
C THR A 111 12.21 13.24 -3.87
N HIS A 112 13.50 12.91 -4.03
CA HIS A 112 14.49 13.86 -4.54
C HIS A 112 14.09 14.45 -5.91
N ASN A 113 13.26 13.75 -6.68
CA ASN A 113 12.89 14.08 -8.05
C ASN A 113 11.36 13.93 -8.23
N THR A 114 10.72 14.96 -8.76
CA THR A 114 9.26 14.97 -8.99
C THR A 114 8.79 13.83 -9.90
N GLU A 115 9.58 13.45 -10.92
CA GLU A 115 9.20 12.37 -11.83
C GLU A 115 9.06 11.02 -11.14
N LEU A 116 9.92 10.75 -10.16
CA LEU A 116 9.84 9.53 -9.36
C LEU A 116 8.57 9.53 -8.49
N ALA A 117 8.24 10.66 -7.86
CA ALA A 117 7.00 10.79 -7.11
C ALA A 117 5.75 10.63 -8.01
N VAL A 118 5.75 11.20 -9.21
CA VAL A 118 4.70 11.04 -10.22
C VAL A 118 4.58 9.58 -10.68
N ARG A 119 5.69 8.86 -10.80
CA ARG A 119 5.70 7.42 -11.13
C ARG A 119 4.96 6.60 -10.07
N PHE A 120 5.18 6.87 -8.78
CA PHE A 120 4.43 6.22 -7.71
C PHE A 120 2.94 6.57 -7.77
N GLY A 121 2.59 7.83 -7.99
CA GLY A 121 1.20 8.24 -8.16
C GLY A 121 0.50 7.51 -9.31
N ARG A 122 1.19 7.30 -10.43
CA ARG A 122 0.69 6.51 -11.55
C ARG A 122 0.48 5.05 -11.18
N LYS A 123 1.44 4.44 -10.47
CA LYS A 123 1.32 3.05 -9.99
C LYS A 123 0.11 2.89 -9.06
N MET A 124 -0.06 3.80 -8.10
CA MET A 124 -1.21 3.80 -7.18
C MET A 124 -2.53 3.94 -7.94
N LYS A 125 -2.61 4.92 -8.85
CA LYS A 125 -3.81 5.13 -9.68
C LYS A 125 -4.19 3.87 -10.46
N ASN A 126 -3.22 3.26 -11.15
CA ASN A 126 -3.44 2.03 -11.92
C ASN A 126 -3.86 0.86 -11.02
N LEU A 127 -3.31 0.75 -9.82
CA LEU A 127 -3.71 -0.29 -8.87
C LEU A 127 -5.15 -0.07 -8.39
N ILE A 128 -5.51 1.16 -7.99
CA ILE A 128 -6.86 1.50 -7.52
C ILE A 128 -7.91 1.21 -8.61
N ASP A 129 -7.60 1.50 -9.87
CA ASP A 129 -8.50 1.21 -11.01
C ASP A 129 -8.49 -0.27 -11.44
N SER A 130 -7.66 -1.13 -10.84
CA SER A 130 -7.55 -2.53 -11.24
C SER A 130 -8.64 -3.42 -10.64
N PRO A 131 -9.10 -4.46 -11.37
CA PRO A 131 -10.10 -5.39 -10.84
C PRO A 131 -9.66 -6.10 -9.55
N ILE A 132 -8.35 -6.37 -9.38
CA ILE A 132 -7.83 -7.05 -8.19
C ILE A 132 -7.96 -6.18 -6.93
N TYR A 133 -7.73 -4.87 -7.05
CA TYR A 133 -7.92 -3.94 -5.94
C TYR A 133 -9.41 -3.77 -5.60
N GLN A 134 -10.26 -3.69 -6.64
CA GLN A 134 -11.70 -3.54 -6.49
C GLN A 134 -12.39 -4.74 -5.83
N GLN A 135 -11.76 -5.91 -5.82
CA GLN A 135 -12.25 -7.05 -5.02
C GLN A 135 -12.19 -6.78 -3.51
N VAL A 136 -11.20 -5.99 -3.05
CA VAL A 136 -11.04 -5.64 -1.64
C VAL A 136 -11.76 -4.34 -1.30
N PHE A 137 -11.68 -3.33 -2.18
CA PHE A 137 -12.14 -1.96 -1.94
C PHE A 137 -13.08 -1.48 -3.05
N ASN A 138 -14.22 -2.11 -3.19
CA ASN A 138 -15.15 -1.90 -4.32
C ASN A 138 -15.84 -0.54 -4.36
N GLU A 139 -15.81 0.23 -3.27
CA GLU A 139 -16.41 1.58 -3.21
C GLU A 139 -15.42 2.70 -3.56
N VAL A 140 -14.15 2.38 -3.70
CA VAL A 140 -13.07 3.36 -3.92
C VAL A 140 -12.69 3.38 -5.40
N ALA A 141 -12.79 4.53 -6.02
CA ALA A 141 -12.41 4.75 -7.40
C ALA A 141 -11.65 6.08 -7.56
N ILE A 142 -10.89 6.20 -8.63
CA ILE A 142 -10.33 7.48 -9.03
C ILE A 142 -11.46 8.36 -9.62
N SER A 143 -11.49 9.64 -9.25
CA SER A 143 -12.45 10.59 -9.83
C SER A 143 -12.27 10.70 -11.35
N ALA A 144 -13.38 10.73 -12.09
CA ALA A 144 -13.37 10.76 -13.55
C ALA A 144 -12.59 11.96 -14.14
N ASP A 145 -12.54 13.07 -13.40
CA ASP A 145 -11.84 14.30 -13.80
C ASP A 145 -10.33 14.24 -13.50
N SER A 146 -9.88 13.24 -12.73
CA SER A 146 -8.49 13.10 -12.28
C SER A 146 -7.61 12.38 -13.30
N LYS A 147 -7.17 13.10 -14.34
CA LYS A 147 -6.38 12.52 -15.45
C LYS A 147 -4.88 12.47 -15.18
N ALA A 148 -4.34 13.38 -14.37
CA ALA A 148 -2.90 13.50 -14.15
C ALA A 148 -2.36 12.40 -13.22
N ALA A 149 -1.16 11.89 -13.51
CA ALA A 149 -0.53 10.83 -12.72
C ALA A 149 0.04 11.34 -11.38
N GLY A 150 0.50 12.59 -11.36
CA GLY A 150 1.10 13.22 -10.17
C GLY A 150 0.10 13.94 -9.27
N ARG A 151 -1.15 14.07 -9.72
CA ARG A 151 -2.24 14.67 -8.94
C ARG A 151 -3.55 14.06 -9.34
N TRP A 152 -4.21 13.41 -8.40
CA TRP A 152 -5.51 12.83 -8.62
C TRP A 152 -6.34 12.83 -7.33
N GLU A 153 -7.62 12.65 -7.50
CA GLU A 153 -8.61 12.61 -6.42
C GLU A 153 -9.38 11.29 -6.47
N THR A 154 -9.83 10.84 -5.31
CA THR A 154 -10.76 9.72 -5.22
C THR A 154 -12.19 10.21 -5.41
N ASN A 155 -13.11 9.29 -5.72
CA ASN A 155 -14.55 9.54 -5.77
C ASN A 155 -15.18 9.93 -4.42
N LYS A 156 -14.41 9.92 -3.33
CA LYS A 156 -14.84 10.28 -1.98
C LYS A 156 -14.13 11.54 -1.44
N GLY A 157 -13.36 12.26 -2.28
CA GLY A 157 -12.71 13.53 -1.94
C GLY A 157 -11.32 13.40 -1.29
N GLY A 158 -10.68 12.22 -1.32
CA GLY A 158 -9.28 12.09 -0.99
C GLY A 158 -8.39 12.61 -2.12
N GLU A 159 -7.18 13.01 -1.79
CA GLU A 159 -6.23 13.60 -2.73
C GLU A 159 -4.87 12.91 -2.68
N TYR A 160 -4.24 12.77 -3.84
CA TYR A 160 -2.82 12.42 -3.96
C TYR A 160 -2.09 13.54 -4.69
N PHE A 161 -0.96 13.97 -4.15
CA PHE A 161 -0.11 14.97 -4.73
C PHE A 161 1.37 14.54 -4.68
N ALA A 162 2.00 14.47 -5.85
CA ALA A 162 3.42 14.19 -6.02
C ALA A 162 4.24 15.48 -6.10
N ALA A 163 5.35 15.55 -5.38
CA ALA A 163 6.27 16.67 -5.39
C ALA A 163 7.74 16.19 -5.32
N GLY A 164 8.66 16.98 -5.82
CA GLY A 164 10.10 16.82 -5.52
C GLY A 164 10.47 17.58 -4.25
N VAL A 165 11.55 17.17 -3.59
CA VAL A 165 12.20 17.96 -2.54
C VAL A 165 12.55 19.35 -3.12
N GLY A 166 12.32 20.40 -2.36
CA GLY A 166 12.47 21.78 -2.82
C GLY A 166 11.24 22.35 -3.56
N SER A 167 10.28 21.52 -3.98
CA SER A 167 9.06 22.01 -4.63
C SER A 167 8.11 22.65 -3.63
N SER A 168 7.33 23.64 -4.10
CA SER A 168 6.29 24.25 -3.29
C SER A 168 5.12 23.29 -3.06
N ILE A 169 4.81 23.04 -1.80
CA ILE A 169 3.61 22.32 -1.36
C ILE A 169 2.65 23.25 -0.60
N THR A 170 2.85 24.55 -0.73
CA THR A 170 2.10 25.59 -0.02
C THR A 170 0.60 25.50 -0.32
N GLY A 171 -0.23 25.72 0.70
CA GLY A 171 -1.69 25.67 0.57
C GLY A 171 -2.31 24.28 0.55
N ARG A 172 -1.51 23.21 0.71
CA ARG A 172 -2.02 21.83 0.76
C ARG A 172 -1.89 21.25 2.17
N GLY A 173 -2.99 20.70 2.68
CA GLY A 173 -2.98 19.84 3.87
C GLY A 173 -2.70 18.39 3.49
N ALA A 174 -2.15 17.61 4.41
CA ALA A 174 -1.98 16.18 4.24
C ALA A 174 -2.29 15.44 5.55
N ASP A 175 -2.98 14.30 5.41
CA ASP A 175 -3.13 13.31 6.49
C ASP A 175 -1.93 12.36 6.54
N LEU A 176 -1.31 12.14 5.37
CA LEU A 176 -0.11 11.33 5.20
C LEU A 176 0.92 12.07 4.35
N LEU A 177 2.10 12.30 4.93
CA LEU A 177 3.27 12.76 4.21
C LEU A 177 4.26 11.61 4.06
N ILE A 178 4.64 11.29 2.84
CA ILE A 178 5.67 10.30 2.51
C ILE A 178 6.87 11.04 1.94
N ILE A 179 8.04 10.82 2.52
CA ILE A 179 9.33 11.30 2.02
C ILE A 179 10.19 10.07 1.73
N ASP A 180 10.37 9.74 0.47
CA ASP A 180 11.14 8.57 0.03
C ASP A 180 12.39 9.02 -0.72
N ASP A 181 13.55 8.63 -0.21
CA ASP A 181 14.87 8.99 -0.75
C ASP A 181 14.95 10.48 -1.13
N PRO A 182 14.98 11.41 -0.12
CA PRO A 182 14.93 12.84 -0.37
C PRO A 182 16.18 13.42 -1.04
N HIS A 183 17.24 12.64 -1.13
CA HIS A 183 18.52 13.00 -1.74
C HIS A 183 18.85 12.06 -2.89
N SER A 184 19.41 12.60 -3.97
CA SER A 184 20.05 11.81 -5.03
C SER A 184 21.41 11.29 -4.54
N GLU A 185 22.02 10.38 -5.32
CA GLU A 185 23.38 9.91 -5.04
C GLU A 185 24.40 11.07 -5.05
N GLN A 186 24.19 12.09 -5.89
CA GLN A 186 25.04 13.29 -5.95
C GLN A 186 24.84 14.18 -4.73
N ASP A 187 23.61 14.35 -4.27
CA ASP A 187 23.28 15.15 -3.09
C ASP A 187 23.87 14.55 -1.81
N ALA A 188 24.02 13.22 -1.76
CA ALA A 188 24.60 12.53 -0.61
C ALA A 188 26.08 12.90 -0.31
N LEU A 189 26.74 13.59 -1.22
CA LEU A 189 28.12 14.11 -1.06
C LEU A 189 28.17 15.61 -0.73
N SER A 190 27.04 16.28 -0.56
CA SER A 190 26.92 17.73 -0.40
C SER A 190 26.23 18.10 0.91
N GLU A 191 26.96 18.72 1.84
CA GLU A 191 26.37 19.28 3.07
C GLU A 191 25.27 20.29 2.75
N THR A 192 25.49 21.16 1.77
CA THR A 192 24.49 22.15 1.34
C THR A 192 23.21 21.49 0.85
N ALA A 193 23.27 20.33 0.18
CA ALA A 193 22.07 19.61 -0.26
C ALA A 193 21.28 19.06 0.94
N PHE A 194 21.97 18.58 2.00
CA PHE A 194 21.33 18.15 3.24
C PHE A 194 20.64 19.33 3.94
N ASP A 195 21.32 20.47 4.07
CA ASP A 195 20.77 21.68 4.67
C ASP A 195 19.53 22.18 3.93
N ASN A 196 19.61 22.26 2.60
CA ASN A 196 18.49 22.68 1.75
C ASN A 196 17.27 21.75 1.91
N ALA A 197 17.48 20.44 1.95
CA ALA A 197 16.39 19.48 2.14
C ALA A 197 15.79 19.59 3.57
N TYR A 198 16.61 19.84 4.57
CA TYR A 198 16.16 20.05 5.95
C TYR A 198 15.38 21.37 6.10
N GLU A 199 15.86 22.46 5.50
CA GLU A 199 15.16 23.75 5.48
C GLU A 199 13.81 23.63 4.76
N TRP A 200 13.79 22.97 3.60
CA TRP A 200 12.55 22.70 2.90
C TRP A 200 11.57 21.89 3.78
N TYR A 201 12.03 20.83 4.43
CA TYR A 201 11.22 20.02 5.32
C TYR A 201 10.64 20.82 6.47
N THR A 202 11.45 21.63 7.13
CA THR A 202 11.05 22.39 8.33
C THR A 202 10.16 23.58 8.01
N SER A 203 10.38 24.24 6.86
CA SER A 203 9.61 25.41 6.44
C SER A 203 8.23 25.06 5.85
N GLY A 204 8.05 23.87 5.30
CA GLY A 204 6.82 23.48 4.62
C GLY A 204 6.23 22.16 5.08
N PRO A 205 6.80 21.00 4.70
CA PRO A 205 6.22 19.68 4.90
C PRO A 205 5.91 19.33 6.36
N ARG A 206 6.80 19.71 7.30
CA ARG A 206 6.65 19.43 8.73
C ARG A 206 5.38 20.03 9.34
N GLN A 207 4.83 21.06 8.72
CA GLN A 207 3.66 21.79 9.23
C GLN A 207 2.33 21.28 8.65
N ARG A 208 2.36 20.24 7.80
CA ARG A 208 1.20 19.67 7.10
C ARG A 208 0.72 18.41 7.79
#